data_b07191e3f9f0600aba9f08d8b810f3eb
#
_entry.id   b07191e3f9f0600aba9f08d8b810f3eb
#
_cell.length_a   1.000
_cell.length_b   1.000
_cell.length_c   1.000
_cell.angle_alpha   90.00
_cell.angle_beta   90.00
_cell.angle_gamma   90.00
#
_symmetry.space_group_name_H-M   'P 1'
#
loop_
_entity.id
_entity.type
_entity.pdbx_description
1 polymer ?
#
loop_
_entity_poly.entity_id
_entity_poly.type
_entity_poly.pdbx_seq_one_letter_code
_entity_poly.pdbx_strand_id
1 'polypeptide(L)'
;KLDYKEFRGNLFEQIDNCYVYLLEHTALMSRLTPGEIKRTDIPEYGRFSLRELVTNAVCHRDYEDQGGKIIIKIFDDRIEFSNIGGLPTGVTAKNIASSQYSRNPVITSLLAKVNYIEEMGEGWDKILEEHQIHPLKPDMPEILPASNSMQVTLFSTKTKFVNEDLEVLSDRQRKIIEYLKMNGNITRIVCMDLLGVSKNTATRELTGLVSKEMIERAGVGRAIYYVLT
;
A
#
# COMPACT_ATOMS: atom_id res chain seq x y z
N LYS A 1 -2.54 15.71 -10.05
CA LYS A 1 -2.21 16.92 -9.26
C LYS A 1 -1.17 16.51 -8.26
N LEU A 2 0.03 17.11 -8.32
CA LEU A 2 1.05 16.89 -7.29
C LEU A 2 0.58 17.64 -6.04
N ASP A 3 0.38 16.91 -4.95
CA ASP A 3 0.20 17.48 -3.63
C ASP A 3 1.57 17.54 -2.94
N TYR A 4 1.83 18.61 -2.20
CA TYR A 4 3.08 18.83 -1.49
C TYR A 4 2.80 19.18 -0.05
N LYS A 5 3.38 18.43 0.87
CA LYS A 5 3.30 18.67 2.30
C LYS A 5 4.69 18.75 2.91
N GLU A 6 4.95 19.73 3.74
CA GLU A 6 6.18 19.88 4.51
C GLU A 6 5.90 19.71 5.99
N PHE A 7 6.68 18.86 6.66
CA PHE A 7 6.61 18.63 8.11
C PHE A 7 7.76 19.36 8.79
N ARG A 8 7.42 20.22 9.73
CA ARG A 8 8.33 21.06 10.52
C ARG A 8 8.12 20.79 12.00
N GLY A 9 8.99 21.32 12.84
CA GLY A 9 8.96 21.12 14.29
C GLY A 9 10.14 20.26 14.76
N ASN A 10 10.03 19.71 15.96
CA ASN A 10 11.02 18.78 16.47
C ASN A 10 10.95 17.41 15.76
N LEU A 11 11.93 16.53 15.97
CA LEU A 11 12.01 15.26 15.25
C LEU A 11 10.81 14.34 15.52
N PHE A 12 10.27 14.34 16.74
CA PHE A 12 9.08 13.55 17.09
C PHE A 12 7.87 14.02 16.30
N GLU A 13 7.60 15.34 16.28
CA GLU A 13 6.50 15.92 15.51
C GLU A 13 6.64 15.63 14.01
N GLN A 14 7.87 15.67 13.47
CA GLN A 14 8.09 15.35 12.07
C GLN A 14 7.79 13.88 11.77
N ILE A 15 8.25 12.95 12.61
CA ILE A 15 7.99 11.51 12.46
C ILE A 15 6.49 11.22 12.58
N ASP A 16 5.85 11.68 13.66
CA ASP A 16 4.45 11.39 13.94
C ASP A 16 3.53 11.94 12.85
N ASN A 17 3.70 13.23 12.49
CA ASN A 17 2.88 13.86 11.47
C ASN A 17 3.11 13.23 10.07
N CYS A 18 4.33 12.85 9.74
CA CYS A 18 4.63 12.17 8.50
C CYS A 18 3.99 10.78 8.46
N TYR A 19 4.11 10.00 9.53
CA TYR A 19 3.50 8.67 9.62
C TYR A 19 1.97 8.72 9.52
N VAL A 20 1.32 9.64 10.25
CA VAL A 20 -0.13 9.85 10.16
C VAL A 20 -0.54 10.23 8.74
N TYR A 21 0.18 11.13 8.10
CA TYR A 21 -0.08 11.51 6.71
C TYR A 21 0.04 10.31 5.75
N LEU A 22 1.04 9.44 5.92
CA LEU A 22 1.14 8.22 5.12
C LEU A 22 -0.06 7.30 5.32
N LEU A 23 -0.53 7.12 6.56
CA LEU A 23 -1.72 6.31 6.85
C LEU A 23 -3.00 6.89 6.23
N GLU A 24 -3.13 8.22 6.19
CA GLU A 24 -4.29 8.89 5.58
C GLU A 24 -4.27 8.85 4.04
N HIS A 25 -3.09 8.69 3.42
CA HIS A 25 -2.90 8.71 1.97
C HIS A 25 -2.62 7.33 1.37
N THR A 26 -2.72 6.28 2.18
CA THR A 26 -2.61 4.88 1.75
C THR A 26 -3.93 4.16 2.02
N ALA A 27 -4.26 3.17 1.19
CA ALA A 27 -5.54 2.49 1.32
C ALA A 27 -5.56 1.51 2.50
N LEU A 28 -6.71 1.48 3.18
CA LEU A 28 -7.10 0.37 4.03
C LEU A 28 -8.19 -0.42 3.28
N MET A 29 -7.79 -1.51 2.64
CA MET A 29 -8.68 -2.38 1.89
C MET A 29 -9.43 -3.29 2.86
N SER A 30 -10.66 -3.69 2.51
CA SER A 30 -11.48 -4.52 3.39
C SER A 30 -12.13 -5.65 2.58
N ARG A 31 -12.03 -6.89 3.07
CA ARG A 31 -12.57 -8.08 2.41
C ARG A 31 -13.47 -8.85 3.36
N LEU A 32 -14.61 -9.32 2.84
CA LEU A 32 -15.45 -10.29 3.52
C LEU A 32 -15.11 -11.69 3.01
N THR A 33 -14.51 -12.50 3.87
CA THR A 33 -14.24 -13.92 3.55
C THR A 33 -15.55 -14.71 3.58
N PRO A 34 -15.85 -15.56 2.57
CA PRO A 34 -17.03 -16.39 2.57
C PRO A 34 -17.11 -17.26 3.83
N GLY A 35 -18.23 -17.15 4.57
CA GLY A 35 -18.46 -17.86 5.83
C GLY A 35 -18.06 -17.08 7.09
N GLU A 36 -17.46 -15.92 6.96
CA GLU A 36 -17.15 -15.01 8.06
C GLU A 36 -18.18 -13.87 8.16
N ILE A 37 -18.48 -13.44 9.39
CA ILE A 37 -19.40 -12.30 9.64
C ILE A 37 -18.63 -10.98 9.63
N LYS A 38 -17.34 -11.01 9.96
CA LYS A 38 -16.50 -9.83 10.07
C LYS A 38 -15.66 -9.64 8.81
N ARG A 39 -15.52 -8.38 8.39
CA ARG A 39 -14.54 -8.00 7.36
C ARG A 39 -13.14 -8.06 7.94
N THR A 40 -12.19 -8.44 7.11
CA THR A 40 -10.77 -8.36 7.42
C THR A 40 -10.19 -7.14 6.72
N ASP A 41 -9.64 -6.23 7.50
CA ASP A 41 -8.97 -5.05 6.99
C ASP A 41 -7.53 -5.39 6.62
N ILE A 42 -7.15 -5.06 5.40
CA ILE A 42 -5.84 -5.32 4.82
C ILE A 42 -5.22 -3.98 4.43
N PRO A 43 -4.19 -3.50 5.14
CA PRO A 43 -3.52 -2.26 4.77
C PRO A 43 -2.77 -2.42 3.45
N GLU A 44 -2.73 -1.38 2.64
CA GLU A 44 -1.99 -1.35 1.37
C GLU A 44 -0.49 -1.59 1.58
N TYR A 45 0.06 -1.02 2.65
CA TYR A 45 1.45 -1.16 3.09
C TYR A 45 1.49 -1.60 4.54
N GLY A 46 2.50 -2.36 4.92
CA GLY A 46 2.75 -2.71 6.30
C GLY A 46 2.89 -1.48 7.19
N ARG A 47 2.15 -1.43 8.29
CA ARG A 47 2.16 -0.28 9.20
C ARG A 47 3.49 -0.13 9.92
N PHE A 48 4.10 -1.26 10.29
CA PHE A 48 5.43 -1.26 10.86
C PHE A 48 6.46 -0.73 9.86
N SER A 49 6.42 -1.21 8.62
CA SER A 49 7.32 -0.77 7.54
C SER A 49 7.24 0.74 7.29
N LEU A 50 6.04 1.31 7.24
CA LEU A 50 5.87 2.75 7.07
C LEU A 50 6.49 3.54 8.24
N ARG A 51 6.21 3.14 9.50
CA ARG A 51 6.76 3.79 10.69
C ARG A 51 8.28 3.70 10.71
N GLU A 52 8.80 2.50 10.51
CA GLU A 52 10.23 2.22 10.56
C GLU A 52 11.00 3.01 9.51
N LEU A 53 10.52 3.07 8.27
CA LEU A 53 11.19 3.81 7.21
C LEU A 53 11.17 5.33 7.42
N VAL A 54 10.08 5.89 7.96
CA VAL A 54 10.05 7.32 8.34
C VAL A 54 11.06 7.60 9.44
N THR A 55 11.11 6.77 10.47
CA THR A 55 12.02 6.95 11.61
C THR A 55 13.47 6.74 11.18
N ASN A 56 13.74 5.72 10.37
CA ASN A 56 15.07 5.47 9.80
C ASN A 56 15.57 6.62 8.92
N ALA A 57 14.68 7.24 8.15
CA ALA A 57 15.04 8.42 7.37
C ALA A 57 15.52 9.55 8.28
N VAL A 58 14.90 9.77 9.42
CA VAL A 58 15.35 10.76 10.42
C VAL A 58 16.66 10.32 11.10
N CYS A 59 16.76 9.06 11.54
CA CYS A 59 17.96 8.54 12.22
C CYS A 59 19.21 8.60 11.35
N HIS A 60 19.06 8.34 10.05
CA HIS A 60 20.21 8.19 9.13
C HIS A 60 20.41 9.36 8.18
N ARG A 61 19.62 10.45 8.32
CA ARG A 61 19.86 11.67 7.55
C ARG A 61 21.27 12.22 7.82
N ASP A 62 21.90 12.72 6.76
CA ASP A 62 23.10 13.54 6.91
C ASP A 62 22.69 14.97 7.31
N TYR A 63 22.89 15.30 8.61
CA TYR A 63 22.55 16.61 9.15
C TYR A 63 23.62 17.67 8.90
N GLU A 64 24.82 17.27 8.44
CA GLU A 64 25.87 18.21 8.02
C GLU A 64 25.54 18.79 6.63
N ASP A 65 24.84 18.02 5.79
CA ASP A 65 24.34 18.50 4.50
C ASP A 65 23.06 19.34 4.71
N GLN A 66 23.24 20.68 4.75
CA GLN A 66 22.14 21.64 4.92
C GLN A 66 21.26 21.78 3.65
N GLY A 67 21.77 21.40 2.47
CA GLY A 67 21.01 21.42 1.22
C GLY A 67 20.07 20.24 1.04
N GLY A 68 20.32 19.16 1.77
CA GLY A 68 19.61 17.93 1.64
C GLY A 68 18.33 17.84 2.45
N LYS A 69 17.35 17.08 1.93
CA LYS A 69 16.05 16.84 2.58
C LYS A 69 15.72 15.36 2.58
N ILE A 70 14.94 14.93 3.57
CA ILE A 70 14.18 13.69 3.48
C ILE A 70 12.99 13.97 2.56
N ILE A 71 12.81 13.16 1.52
CA ILE A 71 11.71 13.27 0.57
C ILE A 71 10.99 11.93 0.50
N ILE A 72 9.69 11.96 0.76
CA ILE A 72 8.82 10.79 0.61
C ILE A 72 7.85 11.09 -0.52
N LYS A 73 7.80 10.20 -1.51
CA LYS A 73 6.90 10.32 -2.67
C LYS A 73 5.92 9.18 -2.67
N ILE A 74 4.63 9.51 -2.72
CA ILE A 74 3.54 8.54 -2.82
C ILE A 74 3.08 8.51 -4.27
N PHE A 75 3.17 7.34 -4.90
CA PHE A 75 2.67 7.03 -6.23
C PHE A 75 1.48 6.06 -6.13
N ASP A 76 0.81 5.82 -7.23
CA ASP A 76 -0.33 4.90 -7.26
C ASP A 76 0.09 3.44 -6.99
N ASP A 77 1.35 3.10 -7.31
CA ASP A 77 1.91 1.74 -7.27
C ASP A 77 3.02 1.56 -6.23
N ARG A 78 3.52 2.62 -5.60
CA ARG A 78 4.64 2.53 -4.65
C ARG A 78 4.78 3.79 -3.79
N ILE A 79 5.58 3.65 -2.73
CA ILE A 79 6.11 4.78 -1.94
C ILE A 79 7.64 4.74 -2.00
N GLU A 80 8.26 5.89 -2.29
CA GLU A 80 9.71 6.08 -2.30
C GLU A 80 10.13 6.95 -1.11
N PHE A 81 11.03 6.42 -0.28
CA PHE A 81 11.67 7.13 0.83
C PHE A 81 13.08 7.49 0.42
N SER A 82 13.34 8.75 0.12
CA SER A 82 14.66 9.25 -0.28
C SER A 82 15.29 10.02 0.85
N ASN A 83 16.52 9.65 1.19
CA ASN A 83 17.29 10.27 2.25
C ASN A 83 18.67 10.70 1.75
N ILE A 84 19.16 11.80 2.27
CA ILE A 84 20.54 12.23 2.08
C ILE A 84 21.45 11.55 3.07
N GLY A 85 22.60 11.12 2.57
CA GLY A 85 23.57 10.29 3.24
C GLY A 85 23.58 8.88 2.65
N GLY A 86 24.64 8.55 1.92
CA GLY A 86 24.85 7.22 1.34
C GLY A 86 25.07 6.16 2.41
N LEU A 87 25.14 4.90 2.00
CA LEU A 87 25.49 3.81 2.91
C LEU A 87 26.92 3.96 3.44
N PRO A 88 27.19 3.56 4.68
CA PRO A 88 28.55 3.54 5.23
C PRO A 88 29.48 2.66 4.42
N THR A 89 30.79 2.92 4.51
CA THR A 89 31.80 2.07 3.88
C THR A 89 31.64 0.62 4.31
N GLY A 90 31.54 -0.29 3.32
CA GLY A 90 31.36 -1.73 3.56
C GLY A 90 29.91 -2.18 3.75
N VAL A 91 28.94 -1.24 3.85
CA VAL A 91 27.51 -1.55 3.87
C VAL A 91 26.96 -1.49 2.44
N THR A 92 26.18 -2.48 2.08
CA THR A 92 25.52 -2.61 0.78
C THR A 92 24.04 -2.94 0.99
N ALA A 93 23.22 -2.81 -0.04
CA ALA A 93 21.81 -3.23 0.03
C ALA A 93 21.64 -4.72 0.42
N LYS A 94 22.66 -5.57 0.19
CA LYS A 94 22.60 -7.00 0.52
C LYS A 94 22.90 -7.32 1.97
N ASN A 95 23.71 -6.50 2.65
CA ASN A 95 24.11 -6.75 4.04
C ASN A 95 23.60 -5.69 5.02
N ILE A 96 22.69 -4.83 4.59
CA ILE A 96 22.14 -3.74 5.43
C ILE A 96 21.43 -4.30 6.69
N ALA A 97 20.72 -5.42 6.55
CA ALA A 97 20.06 -6.09 7.67
C ALA A 97 21.03 -6.53 8.79
N SER A 98 22.23 -6.93 8.42
CA SER A 98 23.28 -7.35 9.38
C SER A 98 24.19 -6.21 9.81
N SER A 99 23.95 -4.98 9.36
CA SER A 99 24.78 -3.83 9.66
C SER A 99 24.23 -3.04 10.85
N GLN A 100 25.01 -2.99 11.92
CA GLN A 100 24.70 -2.20 13.12
C GLN A 100 25.38 -0.83 13.05
N TYR A 101 24.99 -0.01 12.08
CA TYR A 101 25.55 1.33 11.94
C TYR A 101 24.51 2.41 12.18
N SER A 102 24.83 3.38 13.01
CA SER A 102 24.04 4.61 13.18
C SER A 102 24.87 5.82 12.74
N ARG A 103 24.35 6.61 11.78
CA ARG A 103 24.95 7.88 11.39
C ARG A 103 24.86 8.92 12.50
N ASN A 104 23.76 8.93 13.22
CA ASN A 104 23.46 9.87 14.29
C ASN A 104 23.19 9.14 15.61
N PRO A 105 24.21 8.62 16.32
CA PRO A 105 24.03 7.73 17.45
C PRO A 105 23.27 8.38 18.62
N VAL A 106 23.39 9.69 18.81
CA VAL A 106 22.65 10.41 19.86
C VAL A 106 21.15 10.44 19.53
N ILE A 107 20.78 10.75 18.27
CA ILE A 107 19.37 10.75 17.83
C ILE A 107 18.79 9.36 17.94
N THR A 108 19.51 8.35 17.44
CA THR A 108 19.08 6.95 17.46
C THR A 108 18.87 6.48 18.90
N SER A 109 19.83 6.74 19.82
CA SER A 109 19.70 6.39 21.23
C SER A 109 18.51 7.07 21.92
N LEU A 110 18.23 8.34 21.58
CA LEU A 110 17.07 9.04 22.11
C LEU A 110 15.76 8.42 21.63
N LEU A 111 15.64 8.16 20.31
CA LEU A 111 14.45 7.57 19.71
C LEU A 111 14.20 6.14 20.21
N ALA A 112 15.26 5.36 20.46
CA ALA A 112 15.16 4.04 21.07
C ALA A 112 14.63 4.10 22.51
N LYS A 113 15.14 5.02 23.35
CA LYS A 113 14.68 5.19 24.73
C LYS A 113 13.20 5.54 24.85
N VAL A 114 12.61 6.15 23.83
CA VAL A 114 11.19 6.51 23.79
C VAL A 114 10.37 5.59 22.88
N ASN A 115 10.90 4.44 22.50
CA ASN A 115 10.25 3.39 21.71
C ASN A 115 9.81 3.83 20.29
N TYR A 116 10.51 4.77 19.65
CA TYR A 116 10.29 5.13 18.26
C TYR A 116 10.96 4.15 17.30
N ILE A 117 12.09 3.58 17.70
CA ILE A 117 12.81 2.56 16.95
C ILE A 117 13.13 1.36 17.86
N GLU A 118 13.38 0.23 17.23
CA GLU A 118 13.85 -0.96 17.91
C GLU A 118 15.35 -0.81 18.26
N GLU A 119 15.75 -1.35 19.39
CA GLU A 119 17.17 -1.49 19.72
C GLU A 119 17.80 -2.57 18.81
N MET A 120 19.09 -2.40 18.46
CA MET A 120 19.92 -3.42 17.82
C MET A 120 19.76 -3.67 16.30
N GLY A 121 19.16 -2.76 15.52
CA GLY A 121 19.20 -2.86 14.05
C GLY A 121 18.27 -3.91 13.43
N GLU A 122 17.31 -4.44 14.18
CA GLU A 122 16.33 -5.44 13.71
C GLU A 122 15.22 -4.85 12.83
N GLY A 123 15.17 -3.53 12.65
CA GLY A 123 14.08 -2.86 11.93
C GLY A 123 13.91 -3.36 10.49
N TRP A 124 15.01 -3.60 9.78
CA TRP A 124 14.95 -4.11 8.42
C TRP A 124 14.42 -5.55 8.34
N ASP A 125 14.86 -6.43 9.24
CA ASP A 125 14.38 -7.82 9.29
C ASP A 125 12.87 -7.87 9.59
N LYS A 126 12.38 -7.02 10.48
CA LYS A 126 10.94 -6.90 10.78
C LYS A 126 10.13 -6.34 9.58
N ILE A 127 10.71 -5.44 8.78
CA ILE A 127 10.09 -5.00 7.52
C ILE A 127 9.93 -6.19 6.58
N LEU A 128 10.98 -6.99 6.40
CA LEU A 128 10.93 -8.18 5.54
C LEU A 128 9.94 -9.22 6.06
N GLU A 129 9.90 -9.45 7.37
CA GLU A 129 8.93 -10.36 8.01
C GLU A 129 7.49 -9.87 7.79
N GLU A 130 7.21 -8.56 8.00
CA GLU A 130 5.88 -7.98 7.73
C GLU A 130 5.45 -8.18 6.29
N HIS A 131 6.37 -8.06 5.30
CA HIS A 131 6.08 -8.34 3.90
C HIS A 131 5.76 -9.81 3.65
N GLN A 132 6.47 -10.75 4.31
CA GLN A 132 6.23 -12.19 4.16
C GLN A 132 4.89 -12.64 4.71
N ILE A 133 4.48 -12.08 5.87
CA ILE A 133 3.22 -12.44 6.53
C ILE A 133 2.02 -11.64 6.00
N HIS A 134 2.26 -10.59 5.20
CA HIS A 134 1.19 -9.77 4.64
C HIS A 134 0.27 -10.62 3.75
N PRO A 135 -1.10 -10.55 3.93
CA PRO A 135 -2.04 -11.39 3.20
C PRO A 135 -1.86 -11.36 1.68
N LEU A 136 -1.57 -10.17 1.12
CA LEU A 136 -1.42 -9.96 -0.31
C LEU A 136 0.03 -10.10 -0.81
N LYS A 137 0.97 -10.50 0.06
CA LYS A 137 2.37 -10.75 -0.30
C LYS A 137 2.95 -9.68 -1.23
N PRO A 138 3.14 -8.43 -0.74
CA PRO A 138 3.72 -7.36 -1.55
C PRO A 138 5.08 -7.77 -2.12
N ASP A 139 5.49 -7.11 -3.19
CA ASP A 139 6.84 -7.28 -3.71
C ASP A 139 7.85 -6.78 -2.66
N MET A 140 9.01 -7.44 -2.61
CA MET A 140 10.01 -7.12 -1.59
C MET A 140 10.49 -5.68 -1.74
N PRO A 141 10.77 -4.98 -0.62
CA PRO A 141 11.29 -3.62 -0.67
C PRO A 141 12.60 -3.55 -1.44
N GLU A 142 12.76 -2.50 -2.22
CA GLU A 142 14.00 -2.23 -2.94
C GLU A 142 14.82 -1.14 -2.25
N ILE A 143 16.14 -1.36 -2.18
CA ILE A 143 17.11 -0.37 -1.68
C ILE A 143 18.00 0.04 -2.84
N LEU A 144 17.99 1.32 -3.17
CA LEU A 144 18.79 1.93 -4.21
C LEU A 144 19.80 2.91 -3.58
N PRO A 145 21.03 2.48 -3.26
CA PRO A 145 22.06 3.35 -2.76
C PRO A 145 22.68 4.16 -3.89
N ALA A 146 22.99 5.42 -3.60
CA ALA A 146 23.82 6.31 -4.42
C ALA A 146 24.99 6.84 -3.58
N SER A 147 25.90 7.59 -4.21
CA SER A 147 27.13 8.07 -3.55
C SER A 147 26.84 8.91 -2.29
N ASN A 148 25.81 9.76 -2.30
CA ASN A 148 25.43 10.62 -1.16
C ASN A 148 23.92 10.58 -0.85
N SER A 149 23.23 9.52 -1.23
CA SER A 149 21.82 9.34 -0.93
C SER A 149 21.45 7.88 -0.92
N MET A 150 20.30 7.58 -0.33
CA MET A 150 19.69 6.25 -0.33
C MET A 150 18.21 6.41 -0.60
N GLN A 151 17.66 5.52 -1.41
CA GLN A 151 16.23 5.40 -1.62
C GLN A 151 15.76 4.01 -1.22
N VAL A 152 14.65 3.95 -0.48
CA VAL A 152 13.92 2.71 -0.22
C VAL A 152 12.55 2.80 -0.88
N THR A 153 12.14 1.75 -1.57
CA THR A 153 10.85 1.66 -2.25
C THR A 153 10.00 0.56 -1.65
N LEU A 154 8.78 0.88 -1.25
CA LEU A 154 7.73 -0.07 -0.90
C LEU A 154 6.71 -0.14 -2.03
N PHE A 155 6.29 -1.35 -2.41
CA PHE A 155 5.33 -1.58 -3.49
C PHE A 155 3.90 -1.72 -2.96
N SER A 156 2.94 -1.11 -3.67
CA SER A 156 1.52 -1.16 -3.35
C SER A 156 0.93 -2.55 -3.56
N THR A 157 0.04 -2.95 -2.67
CA THR A 157 -0.74 -4.19 -2.80
C THR A 157 -2.12 -3.99 -3.44
N LYS A 158 -2.50 -2.77 -3.83
CA LYS A 158 -3.81 -2.48 -4.44
C LYS A 158 -4.12 -3.37 -5.65
N THR A 159 -3.16 -3.48 -6.57
CA THR A 159 -3.35 -4.30 -7.77
C THR A 159 -3.50 -5.78 -7.42
N LYS A 160 -2.74 -6.28 -6.45
CA LYS A 160 -2.84 -7.67 -5.98
C LYS A 160 -4.20 -7.92 -5.32
N PHE A 161 -4.68 -6.98 -4.50
CA PHE A 161 -6.00 -7.07 -3.87
C PHE A 161 -7.12 -7.18 -4.92
N VAL A 162 -7.11 -6.29 -5.94
CA VAL A 162 -8.09 -6.33 -7.02
C VAL A 162 -7.99 -7.63 -7.83
N ASN A 163 -6.78 -8.12 -8.12
CA ASN A 163 -6.58 -9.34 -8.89
C ASN A 163 -7.07 -10.58 -8.14
N GLU A 164 -6.80 -10.69 -6.84
CA GLU A 164 -7.33 -11.80 -6.03
C GLU A 164 -8.85 -11.79 -5.97
N ASP A 165 -9.49 -10.61 -5.86
CA ASP A 165 -10.93 -10.52 -5.93
C ASP A 165 -11.49 -10.93 -7.30
N LEU A 166 -10.75 -10.64 -8.38
CA LEU A 166 -11.10 -11.10 -9.72
C LEU A 166 -10.90 -12.61 -9.90
N GLU A 167 -9.91 -13.23 -9.25
CA GLU A 167 -9.70 -14.69 -9.29
C GLU A 167 -10.83 -15.48 -8.62
N VAL A 168 -11.48 -14.90 -7.63
CA VAL A 168 -12.67 -15.49 -6.97
C VAL A 168 -13.94 -15.39 -7.85
N LEU A 169 -13.87 -14.64 -8.98
CA LEU A 169 -14.99 -14.51 -9.90
C LEU A 169 -15.08 -15.70 -10.85
N SER A 170 -16.33 -16.11 -11.15
CA SER A 170 -16.57 -17.01 -12.28
C SER A 170 -16.18 -16.34 -13.61
N ASP A 171 -15.90 -17.13 -14.65
CA ASP A 171 -15.61 -16.60 -15.99
C ASP A 171 -16.70 -15.66 -16.51
N ARG A 172 -17.96 -15.92 -16.14
CA ARG A 172 -19.09 -15.05 -16.46
C ARG A 172 -19.01 -13.71 -15.75
N GLN A 173 -18.67 -13.72 -14.48
CA GLN A 173 -18.53 -12.50 -13.67
C GLN A 173 -17.34 -11.66 -14.15
N ARG A 174 -16.21 -12.27 -14.53
CA ARG A 174 -15.08 -11.58 -15.14
C ARG A 174 -15.50 -10.84 -16.43
N LYS A 175 -16.22 -11.50 -17.33
CA LYS A 175 -16.73 -10.88 -18.56
C LYS A 175 -17.63 -9.67 -18.28
N ILE A 176 -18.47 -9.73 -17.23
CA ILE A 176 -19.31 -8.61 -16.82
C ILE A 176 -18.44 -7.42 -16.37
N ILE A 177 -17.43 -7.67 -15.53
CA ILE A 177 -16.53 -6.63 -15.04
C ILE A 177 -15.72 -6.00 -16.18
N GLU A 178 -15.19 -6.80 -17.11
CA GLU A 178 -14.49 -6.31 -18.29
C GLU A 178 -15.40 -5.42 -19.17
N TYR A 179 -16.65 -5.85 -19.39
CA TYR A 179 -17.63 -5.06 -20.12
C TYR A 179 -17.91 -3.72 -19.42
N LEU A 180 -18.08 -3.72 -18.10
CA LEU A 180 -18.31 -2.51 -17.30
C LEU A 180 -17.13 -1.54 -17.35
N LYS A 181 -15.88 -2.03 -17.33
CA LYS A 181 -14.68 -1.20 -17.47
C LYS A 181 -14.64 -0.45 -18.80
N MET A 182 -15.15 -1.06 -19.87
CA MET A 182 -15.15 -0.45 -21.21
C MET A 182 -16.38 0.43 -21.48
N ASN A 183 -17.54 0.10 -20.91
CA ASN A 183 -18.82 0.70 -21.29
C ASN A 183 -19.48 1.52 -20.16
N GLY A 184 -18.93 1.49 -18.94
CA GLY A 184 -19.37 2.24 -17.78
C GLY A 184 -20.61 1.69 -17.07
N ASN A 185 -21.54 1.03 -17.78
CA ASN A 185 -22.73 0.42 -17.18
C ASN A 185 -23.18 -0.83 -17.93
N ILE A 186 -23.99 -1.67 -17.27
CA ILE A 186 -24.60 -2.85 -17.87
C ILE A 186 -26.04 -3.02 -17.39
N THR A 187 -26.96 -3.32 -18.30
CA THR A 187 -28.30 -3.76 -17.95
C THR A 187 -28.39 -5.29 -17.91
N ARG A 188 -29.43 -5.81 -17.28
CA ARG A 188 -29.67 -7.27 -17.30
C ARG A 188 -29.80 -7.83 -18.71
N ILE A 189 -30.42 -7.09 -19.65
CA ILE A 189 -30.58 -7.53 -21.03
C ILE A 189 -29.21 -7.65 -21.70
N VAL A 190 -28.40 -6.62 -21.60
CA VAL A 190 -27.01 -6.62 -22.13
C VAL A 190 -26.18 -7.75 -21.50
N CYS A 191 -26.37 -8.02 -20.20
CA CYS A 191 -25.70 -9.13 -19.51
C CYS A 191 -26.13 -10.50 -20.05
N MET A 192 -27.43 -10.67 -20.37
CA MET A 192 -27.93 -11.90 -21.01
C MET A 192 -27.27 -12.10 -22.38
N ASP A 193 -27.21 -11.06 -23.19
CA ASP A 193 -26.65 -11.11 -24.56
C ASP A 193 -25.12 -11.34 -24.51
N LEU A 194 -24.42 -10.62 -23.63
CA LEU A 194 -22.98 -10.75 -23.43
C LEU A 194 -22.55 -12.17 -23.04
N LEU A 195 -23.33 -12.81 -22.15
CA LEU A 195 -23.01 -14.13 -21.63
C LEU A 195 -23.68 -15.28 -22.35
N GLY A 196 -24.66 -15.03 -23.22
CA GLY A 196 -25.48 -16.05 -23.86
C GLY A 196 -26.30 -16.87 -22.87
N VAL A 197 -26.86 -16.24 -21.81
CA VAL A 197 -27.52 -16.95 -20.71
C VAL A 197 -28.97 -16.51 -20.49
N SER A 198 -29.73 -17.32 -19.75
CA SER A 198 -31.09 -17.00 -19.37
C SER A 198 -31.16 -15.80 -18.40
N LYS A 199 -32.33 -15.15 -18.33
CA LYS A 199 -32.64 -14.07 -17.40
C LYS A 199 -32.29 -14.39 -15.94
N ASN A 200 -32.60 -15.62 -15.48
CA ASN A 200 -32.33 -16.03 -14.11
C ASN A 200 -30.83 -16.15 -13.83
N THR A 201 -30.08 -16.68 -14.79
CA THR A 201 -28.61 -16.78 -14.68
C THR A 201 -27.97 -15.39 -14.68
N ALA A 202 -28.34 -14.50 -15.61
CA ALA A 202 -27.83 -13.13 -15.64
C ALA A 202 -28.12 -12.37 -14.33
N THR A 203 -29.35 -12.53 -13.80
CA THR A 203 -29.72 -11.92 -12.51
C THR A 203 -28.86 -12.47 -11.37
N ARG A 204 -28.62 -13.78 -11.33
CA ARG A 204 -27.78 -14.41 -10.29
C ARG A 204 -26.33 -13.90 -10.35
N GLU A 205 -25.75 -13.81 -11.55
CA GLU A 205 -24.37 -13.31 -11.70
C GLU A 205 -24.26 -11.82 -11.28
N LEU A 206 -25.20 -10.97 -11.70
CA LEU A 206 -25.24 -9.56 -11.31
C LEU A 206 -25.47 -9.39 -9.81
N THR A 207 -26.41 -10.15 -9.19
CA THR A 207 -26.65 -10.11 -7.75
C THR A 207 -25.41 -10.61 -6.98
N GLY A 208 -24.73 -11.64 -7.50
CA GLY A 208 -23.48 -12.13 -6.91
C GLY A 208 -22.36 -11.09 -6.93
N LEU A 209 -22.26 -10.29 -7.99
CA LEU A 209 -21.31 -9.18 -8.05
C LEU A 209 -21.69 -8.01 -7.11
N VAL A 210 -23.00 -7.73 -6.97
CA VAL A 210 -23.49 -6.74 -5.99
C VAL A 210 -23.20 -7.19 -4.56
N SER A 211 -23.41 -8.48 -4.23
CA SER A 211 -23.11 -9.01 -2.89
C SER A 211 -21.62 -9.02 -2.56
N LYS A 212 -20.75 -9.00 -3.57
CA LYS A 212 -19.30 -8.83 -3.45
C LYS A 212 -18.88 -7.36 -3.46
N GLU A 213 -19.84 -6.43 -3.53
CA GLU A 213 -19.60 -4.97 -3.59
C GLU A 213 -18.71 -4.52 -4.76
N MET A 214 -18.63 -5.32 -5.83
CA MET A 214 -17.86 -5.00 -7.03
C MET A 214 -18.64 -4.13 -8.01
N ILE A 215 -19.97 -4.20 -7.94
CA ILE A 215 -20.88 -3.37 -8.72
C ILE A 215 -22.04 -2.90 -7.85
N GLU A 216 -22.57 -1.74 -8.15
CA GLU A 216 -23.78 -1.23 -7.51
C GLU A 216 -24.93 -1.16 -8.50
N ARG A 217 -26.14 -1.31 -7.94
CA ARG A 217 -27.39 -1.21 -8.69
C ARG A 217 -27.86 0.23 -8.70
N ALA A 218 -28.05 0.79 -9.89
CA ALA A 218 -28.57 2.13 -10.12
C ALA A 218 -29.87 2.11 -10.91
N GLY A 219 -30.59 3.23 -10.92
CA GLY A 219 -31.87 3.37 -11.63
C GLY A 219 -33.07 2.79 -10.88
N VAL A 220 -34.28 3.01 -11.42
CA VAL A 220 -35.54 2.60 -10.82
C VAL A 220 -36.44 1.89 -11.83
N GLY A 221 -37.15 0.86 -11.42
CA GLY A 221 -38.14 0.16 -12.21
C GLY A 221 -37.55 -0.52 -13.44
N ARG A 222 -37.96 -0.11 -14.66
CA ARG A 222 -37.48 -0.72 -15.92
C ARG A 222 -36.13 -0.19 -16.37
N ALA A 223 -35.65 0.91 -15.79
CA ALA A 223 -34.36 1.55 -16.12
C ALA A 223 -33.24 1.14 -15.15
N ILE A 224 -33.28 -0.06 -14.57
CA ILE A 224 -32.23 -0.59 -13.70
C ILE A 224 -31.01 -0.94 -14.54
N TYR A 225 -29.87 -0.45 -14.10
CA TYR A 225 -28.53 -0.77 -14.61
C TYR A 225 -27.55 -0.97 -13.46
N TYR A 226 -26.37 -1.45 -13.77
CA TYR A 226 -25.30 -1.70 -12.79
C TYR A 226 -24.04 -0.98 -13.25
N VAL A 227 -23.28 -0.43 -12.32
CA VAL A 227 -22.01 0.27 -12.52
C VAL A 227 -20.96 -0.31 -11.59
N LEU A 228 -19.69 -0.09 -11.89
CA LEU A 228 -18.61 -0.42 -10.96
C LEU A 228 -18.70 0.47 -9.71
N THR A 229 -18.42 -0.11 -8.56
CA THR A 229 -18.38 0.59 -7.26
C THR A 229 -17.15 1.48 -7.14
#